data_fe99d5239b4069cf2f5d402a19143196
#
_entry.id   fe99d5239b4069cf2f5d402a19143196
#
_cell.length_a   1.000
_cell.length_b   1.000
_cell.length_c   1.000
_cell.angle_alpha   90.00
_cell.angle_beta   90.00
_cell.angle_gamma   90.00
#
_symmetry.space_group_name_H-M   'P 1'
#
loop_
_entity.id
_entity.type
_entity.pdbx_description
1 polymer ?
#
loop_
_entity_poly.entity_id
_entity_poly.type
_entity_poly.pdbx_seq_one_letter_code
_entity_poly.pdbx_strand_id
1 'polypeptide(L)'
;MDGIDKCEYPVLADLSTATENWSRRGNERSRLSTRIGCVLASTACLMAVLVSPRASYAQVPTYEFKPGESSIKFGVDSSVSIKGVFEKWDASIQFSSRDIRSAVLDIEIEADSVNTGSHMKDNKLKGQDFFNVKESPVITFQSTKIVQTGPNTFDIEGNFTIRGVTKTEKLTLTSDSKGTPTGSLDGTMAFDRKDYGMTSGIPFIKIADRVEVNVRLKWRRISGPPPVFQQ
;
A
#
# COMPACT_ATOMS: atom_id res chain seq x y z
N MET A 1 -22.74 39.05 33.29
CA MET A 1 -21.89 38.33 34.19
C MET A 1 -21.31 37.23 33.32
N ASP A 2 -20.30 37.53 32.54
CA ASP A 2 -18.85 37.46 32.80
C ASP A 2 -18.43 35.99 32.95
N GLY A 3 -17.56 35.42 32.21
CA GLY A 3 -16.30 35.82 31.70
C GLY A 3 -15.78 34.92 30.60
N ILE A 4 -15.06 35.56 29.81
CA ILE A 4 -14.22 35.12 28.72
C ILE A 4 -12.90 34.63 29.31
N ASP A 5 -12.36 33.50 28.85
CA ASP A 5 -10.93 33.23 28.98
C ASP A 5 -10.34 32.82 27.64
N LYS A 6 -9.60 33.78 27.11
CA LYS A 6 -8.66 33.64 26.00
C LYS A 6 -7.37 32.98 26.48
N CYS A 7 -6.93 31.92 25.86
CA CYS A 7 -5.53 31.48 25.94
C CYS A 7 -4.75 32.09 24.78
N GLU A 8 -3.90 33.05 25.13
CA GLU A 8 -2.91 33.73 24.29
C GLU A 8 -1.66 32.84 24.12
N TYR A 9 -1.15 32.78 22.91
CA TYR A 9 0.16 32.22 22.60
C TYR A 9 1.25 33.30 22.80
N PRO A 10 2.41 32.98 23.41
CA PRO A 10 3.52 33.95 23.47
C PRO A 10 4.31 33.99 22.16
N VAL A 11 4.52 35.22 21.74
CA VAL A 11 5.29 35.68 20.60
C VAL A 11 6.78 35.50 20.84
N LEU A 12 7.50 35.16 19.77
CA LEU A 12 8.93 35.14 19.62
C LEU A 12 9.60 36.47 20.05
N ALA A 13 10.58 36.40 20.94
CA ALA A 13 11.48 37.51 21.24
C ALA A 13 12.84 37.28 20.58
N ASP A 14 13.16 38.23 19.77
CA ASP A 14 14.36 38.77 19.19
C ASP A 14 15.66 38.52 19.98
N LEU A 15 16.68 37.99 19.32
CA LEU A 15 18.07 37.93 19.77
C LEU A 15 18.99 38.63 18.76
N SER A 16 18.96 39.95 18.82
CA SER A 16 20.05 40.78 18.29
C SER A 16 20.66 41.58 19.42
N THR A 17 21.94 41.62 19.47
CA THR A 17 22.88 42.47 20.26
C THR A 17 23.65 41.76 21.35
N ALA A 18 24.86 41.39 21.01
CA ALA A 18 26.04 41.61 21.86
C ALA A 18 27.32 41.45 21.03
N THR A 19 27.62 42.48 20.23
CA THR A 19 28.97 42.82 19.86
C THR A 19 29.47 43.80 20.88
N GLU A 20 30.67 43.61 21.30
CA GLU A 20 31.69 44.61 21.67
C GLU A 20 32.49 44.23 22.91
N ASN A 21 33.78 44.39 22.71
CA ASN A 21 34.83 44.72 23.65
C ASN A 21 35.60 43.60 24.34
N TRP A 22 36.74 43.28 23.73
CA TRP A 22 38.02 43.26 24.46
C TRP A 22 39.18 43.57 23.47
N SER A 23 39.53 44.84 23.44
CA SER A 23 40.74 45.36 22.86
C SER A 23 41.67 45.75 24.00
N ARG A 24 42.96 45.49 23.81
CA ARG A 24 44.13 46.08 24.46
C ARG A 24 44.70 45.40 25.70
N ARG A 25 45.85 44.84 25.47
CA ARG A 25 47.20 45.15 26.06
C ARG A 25 48.07 43.91 25.82
N GLY A 26 49.30 43.98 25.40
CA GLY A 26 50.33 44.94 25.31
C GLY A 26 51.58 44.26 24.74
N ASN A 27 52.24 44.98 24.01
CA ASN A 27 53.60 45.08 23.55
C ASN A 27 54.66 44.40 24.44
N GLU A 28 55.61 43.60 23.86
CA GLU A 28 57.04 43.94 23.77
C GLU A 28 57.88 42.78 23.21
N ARG A 29 58.55 43.10 22.15
CA ARG A 29 59.92 42.88 21.69
C ARG A 29 60.76 41.78 22.34
N SER A 30 61.30 40.89 21.50
CA SER A 30 62.77 40.72 21.28
C SER A 30 63.01 39.69 20.15
N ARG A 31 63.47 40.18 19.03
CA ARG A 31 64.74 39.95 18.34
C ARG A 31 65.21 38.52 18.07
N LEU A 32 65.30 38.28 16.75
CA LEU A 32 66.34 37.58 16.00
C LEU A 32 66.86 36.23 16.52
N SER A 33 66.69 35.20 15.69
CA SER A 33 67.81 34.57 15.04
C SER A 33 67.35 33.47 14.07
N THR A 34 67.56 33.69 12.83
CA THR A 34 68.04 32.82 11.77
C THR A 34 68.11 31.31 12.04
N ARG A 35 67.39 30.50 11.27
CA ARG A 35 67.98 29.50 10.39
C ARG A 35 66.92 28.83 9.50
N ILE A 36 67.16 28.93 8.24
CA ILE A 36 66.71 28.20 7.12
C ILE A 36 66.75 26.67 7.40
N GLY A 37 65.67 25.98 7.16
CA GLY A 37 65.69 24.51 7.17
C GLY A 37 64.32 23.86 7.10
N CYS A 38 64.05 23.25 5.98
CA CYS A 38 62.95 22.29 5.76
C CYS A 38 61.52 22.82 5.71
N VAL A 39 61.23 23.51 4.63
CA VAL A 39 59.90 23.54 4.06
C VAL A 39 59.78 22.35 3.10
N LEU A 40 59.34 21.22 3.58
CA LEU A 40 58.83 20.08 2.76
C LEU A 40 58.31 18.97 3.68
N ALA A 41 57.29 19.24 4.45
CA ALA A 41 56.50 18.16 5.07
C ALA A 41 55.24 18.77 5.72
N SER A 42 54.18 18.96 5.00
CA SER A 42 52.84 19.01 5.58
C SER A 42 51.74 19.50 4.63
N THR A 43 51.75 18.97 3.41
CA THR A 43 50.53 19.11 2.58
C THR A 43 49.97 17.73 2.16
N ALA A 44 50.18 16.74 2.99
CA ALA A 44 49.57 15.39 2.80
C ALA A 44 48.57 15.08 3.92
N CYS A 45 47.74 16.00 4.26
CA CYS A 45 46.67 15.71 5.21
C CYS A 45 45.49 16.61 4.91
N LEU A 46 44.48 16.06 4.38
CA LEU A 46 43.06 16.45 4.36
C LEU A 46 42.40 16.26 2.99
N MET A 47 42.58 15.08 2.42
CA MET A 47 41.55 14.52 1.53
C MET A 47 41.10 13.16 2.11
N ALA A 48 40.72 13.14 3.37
CA ALA A 48 39.77 12.15 3.84
C ALA A 48 38.43 12.52 3.22
N VAL A 49 38.24 12.12 1.95
CA VAL A 49 36.92 12.07 1.33
C VAL A 49 36.07 11.24 2.28
N LEU A 50 35.17 11.86 2.97
CA LEU A 50 34.07 11.24 3.68
C LEU A 50 33.25 10.46 2.62
N VAL A 51 33.71 9.28 2.28
CA VAL A 51 32.91 8.25 1.66
C VAL A 51 31.94 7.82 2.76
N SER A 52 30.93 8.65 2.98
CA SER A 52 29.76 8.21 3.73
C SER A 52 29.22 6.98 2.98
N PRO A 53 29.14 5.80 3.61
CA PRO A 53 28.45 4.69 3.00
C PRO A 53 27.02 5.20 2.77
N ARG A 54 26.70 5.50 1.51
CA ARG A 54 25.32 5.69 1.13
C ARG A 54 24.66 4.36 1.46
N ALA A 55 23.87 4.33 2.52
CA ALA A 55 23.00 3.20 2.78
C ALA A 55 22.20 3.02 1.48
N SER A 56 22.56 2.00 0.72
CA SER A 56 21.85 1.60 -0.47
C SER A 56 20.52 1.03 0.06
N TYR A 57 19.55 1.87 0.25
CA TYR A 57 18.19 1.38 0.51
C TYR A 57 17.86 0.49 -0.68
N ALA A 58 17.70 -0.80 -0.41
CA ALA A 58 17.31 -1.75 -1.43
C ALA A 58 16.01 -1.22 -2.04
N GLN A 59 16.08 -0.74 -3.29
CA GLN A 59 14.91 -0.22 -3.97
C GLN A 59 13.89 -1.35 -4.08
N VAL A 60 12.75 -1.18 -3.45
CA VAL A 60 11.62 -2.11 -3.58
C VAL A 60 10.80 -1.74 -4.81
N PRO A 61 10.16 -2.71 -5.47
CA PRO A 61 9.28 -2.42 -6.60
C PRO A 61 8.04 -1.67 -6.13
N THR A 62 7.62 -0.68 -6.91
CA THR A 62 6.39 0.07 -6.72
C THR A 62 5.50 -0.11 -7.93
N TYR A 63 4.24 -0.41 -7.69
CA TYR A 63 3.24 -0.66 -8.72
C TYR A 63 2.06 0.27 -8.58
N GLU A 64 1.41 0.52 -9.70
CA GLU A 64 0.13 1.21 -9.82
C GLU A 64 -0.84 0.29 -10.55
N PHE A 65 -2.01 0.09 -9.98
CA PHE A 65 -3.10 -0.59 -10.66
C PHE A 65 -3.90 0.40 -11.50
N LYS A 66 -4.52 -0.11 -12.58
CA LYS A 66 -5.31 0.68 -13.53
C LYS A 66 -6.78 0.27 -13.44
N PRO A 67 -7.60 0.96 -12.64
CA PRO A 67 -9.00 0.56 -12.44
C PRO A 67 -9.79 0.49 -13.75
N GLY A 68 -9.61 1.43 -14.69
CA GLY A 68 -10.32 1.46 -15.95
C GLY A 68 -10.04 0.28 -16.91
N GLU A 69 -8.94 -0.47 -16.69
CA GLU A 69 -8.57 -1.66 -17.46
C GLU A 69 -8.74 -2.95 -16.64
N SER A 70 -9.24 -2.85 -15.42
CA SER A 70 -9.33 -3.91 -14.44
C SER A 70 -10.78 -4.19 -14.06
N SER A 71 -11.06 -5.34 -13.44
CA SER A 71 -12.41 -5.68 -13.02
C SER A 71 -12.43 -6.67 -11.86
N ILE A 72 -13.40 -6.51 -10.97
CA ILE A 72 -13.72 -7.45 -9.90
C ILE A 72 -15.16 -7.91 -10.14
N LYS A 73 -15.33 -9.21 -10.44
CA LYS A 73 -16.61 -9.82 -10.79
C LYS A 73 -16.93 -10.93 -9.83
N PHE A 74 -18.20 -11.16 -9.61
CA PHE A 74 -18.68 -12.32 -8.84
C PHE A 74 -19.78 -13.05 -9.57
N GLY A 75 -19.94 -14.31 -9.24
CA GLY A 75 -21.02 -15.16 -9.74
C GLY A 75 -21.48 -16.14 -8.68
N VAL A 76 -22.77 -16.46 -8.71
CA VAL A 76 -23.40 -17.46 -7.85
C VAL A 76 -24.24 -18.38 -8.73
N ASP A 77 -24.05 -19.68 -8.57
CA ASP A 77 -24.91 -20.66 -9.22
C ASP A 77 -26.31 -20.58 -8.61
N SER A 78 -27.28 -20.38 -9.47
CA SER A 78 -28.67 -20.27 -9.08
C SER A 78 -29.59 -20.60 -10.23
N SER A 79 -30.87 -20.90 -9.94
CA SER A 79 -31.88 -21.11 -10.98
C SER A 79 -32.09 -19.90 -11.89
N VAL A 80 -31.67 -18.72 -11.42
CA VAL A 80 -31.60 -17.47 -12.22
C VAL A 80 -30.18 -16.95 -12.09
N SER A 81 -29.47 -16.71 -13.20
CA SER A 81 -28.08 -16.25 -13.19
C SER A 81 -27.91 -15.00 -12.33
N ILE A 82 -27.06 -15.08 -11.30
CA ILE A 82 -26.65 -13.96 -10.45
C ILE A 82 -25.16 -13.75 -10.71
N LYS A 83 -24.87 -12.77 -11.56
CA LYS A 83 -23.51 -12.32 -11.86
C LYS A 83 -23.48 -10.82 -11.75
N GLY A 84 -22.38 -10.28 -11.25
CA GLY A 84 -22.20 -8.84 -11.13
C GLY A 84 -20.75 -8.44 -11.17
N VAL A 85 -20.53 -7.14 -11.23
CA VAL A 85 -19.24 -6.48 -11.15
C VAL A 85 -19.34 -5.39 -10.09
N PHE A 86 -18.21 -5.10 -9.43
CA PHE A 86 -18.09 -3.91 -8.62
C PHE A 86 -17.41 -2.82 -9.46
N GLU A 87 -18.07 -1.66 -9.56
CA GLU A 87 -17.60 -0.56 -10.39
C GLU A 87 -16.59 0.34 -9.70
N LYS A 88 -16.61 0.35 -8.35
CA LYS A 88 -15.70 1.17 -7.54
C LYS A 88 -14.95 0.30 -6.55
N TRP A 89 -13.67 0.32 -6.70
CA TRP A 89 -12.72 -0.40 -5.88
C TRP A 89 -11.33 0.21 -6.04
N ASP A 90 -10.48 -0.06 -5.09
CA ASP A 90 -9.05 0.25 -5.14
C ASP A 90 -8.23 -1.00 -4.82
N ALA A 91 -6.99 -1.02 -5.27
CA ALA A 91 -6.04 -2.07 -4.95
C ALA A 91 -4.64 -1.48 -4.81
N SER A 92 -3.90 -1.99 -3.84
CA SER A 92 -2.50 -1.66 -3.65
C SER A 92 -1.67 -2.91 -3.40
N ILE A 93 -0.40 -2.87 -3.78
CA ILE A 93 0.58 -3.90 -3.44
C ILE A 93 1.83 -3.22 -2.90
N GLN A 94 2.22 -3.58 -1.69
CA GLN A 94 3.37 -3.03 -0.99
C GLN A 94 4.42 -4.11 -0.79
N PHE A 95 5.68 -3.74 -0.97
CA PHE A 95 6.82 -4.65 -0.81
C PHE A 95 7.74 -4.15 0.31
N SER A 96 8.12 -5.01 1.23
CA SER A 96 9.17 -4.72 2.22
C SER A 96 10.56 -5.13 1.74
N SER A 97 10.64 -5.98 0.72
CA SER A 97 11.87 -6.40 0.04
C SER A 97 11.58 -6.72 -1.42
N ARG A 98 12.57 -7.19 -2.16
CA ARG A 98 12.35 -7.66 -3.54
C ARG A 98 11.74 -9.06 -3.62
N ASP A 99 11.68 -9.80 -2.54
CA ASP A 99 11.05 -11.12 -2.50
C ASP A 99 9.53 -10.97 -2.64
N ILE A 100 8.93 -11.68 -3.59
CA ILE A 100 7.47 -11.65 -3.82
C ILE A 100 6.67 -12.03 -2.56
N ARG A 101 7.24 -12.87 -1.69
CA ARG A 101 6.60 -13.27 -0.42
C ARG A 101 6.52 -12.15 0.60
N SER A 102 7.29 -11.08 0.41
CA SER A 102 7.25 -9.89 1.27
C SER A 102 6.18 -8.90 0.85
N ALA A 103 5.45 -9.19 -0.22
CA ALA A 103 4.39 -8.33 -0.69
C ALA A 103 3.12 -8.46 0.17
N VAL A 104 2.45 -7.33 0.35
CA VAL A 104 1.10 -7.27 0.92
C VAL A 104 0.19 -6.69 -0.13
N LEU A 105 -0.83 -7.47 -0.51
CA LEU A 105 -1.89 -7.06 -1.43
C LEU A 105 -3.10 -6.65 -0.62
N ASP A 106 -3.55 -5.42 -0.81
CA ASP A 106 -4.77 -4.88 -0.24
C ASP A 106 -5.75 -4.55 -1.36
N ILE A 107 -7.00 -4.97 -1.20
CA ILE A 107 -8.11 -4.65 -2.10
C ILE A 107 -9.27 -4.12 -1.26
N GLU A 108 -9.79 -2.96 -1.63
CA GLU A 108 -10.96 -2.33 -1.04
C GLU A 108 -12.04 -2.15 -2.11
N ILE A 109 -13.27 -2.54 -1.80
CA ILE A 109 -14.40 -2.51 -2.73
C ILE A 109 -15.55 -1.76 -2.08
N GLU A 110 -16.07 -0.71 -2.74
CA GLU A 110 -17.33 -0.09 -2.34
C GLU A 110 -18.48 -1.06 -2.62
N ALA A 111 -19.08 -1.65 -1.59
CA ALA A 111 -20.15 -2.63 -1.73
C ALA A 111 -21.39 -2.08 -2.46
N ASP A 112 -21.63 -0.75 -2.34
CA ASP A 112 -22.71 -0.04 -3.03
C ASP A 112 -22.49 0.08 -4.54
N SER A 113 -21.28 -0.15 -5.02
CA SER A 113 -20.95 -0.10 -6.45
C SER A 113 -21.32 -1.36 -7.23
N VAL A 114 -22.01 -2.30 -6.60
CA VAL A 114 -22.46 -3.53 -7.26
C VAL A 114 -23.39 -3.24 -8.43
N ASN A 115 -23.09 -3.85 -9.58
CA ASN A 115 -23.86 -3.75 -10.81
C ASN A 115 -24.03 -5.15 -11.42
N THR A 116 -25.27 -5.63 -11.49
CA THR A 116 -25.66 -6.89 -12.12
C THR A 116 -26.36 -6.67 -13.47
N GLY A 117 -26.46 -5.42 -13.91
CA GLY A 117 -27.28 -5.02 -15.05
C GLY A 117 -28.79 -4.97 -14.75
N SER A 118 -29.19 -5.08 -13.47
CA SER A 118 -30.58 -5.04 -13.04
C SER A 118 -30.73 -4.30 -11.71
N HIS A 119 -31.34 -3.13 -11.74
CA HIS A 119 -31.59 -2.33 -10.54
C HIS A 119 -32.32 -3.09 -9.41
N MET A 120 -33.22 -4.00 -9.78
CA MET A 120 -33.93 -4.83 -8.78
C MET A 120 -32.95 -5.76 -8.05
N LYS A 121 -32.04 -6.42 -8.78
CA LYS A 121 -31.02 -7.30 -8.19
C LYS A 121 -30.01 -6.48 -7.37
N ASP A 122 -29.58 -5.36 -7.91
CA ASP A 122 -28.61 -4.46 -7.25
C ASP A 122 -29.17 -3.97 -5.91
N ASN A 123 -30.41 -3.47 -5.87
CA ASN A 123 -31.07 -3.04 -4.65
C ASN A 123 -31.21 -4.19 -3.64
N LYS A 124 -31.51 -5.42 -4.11
CA LYS A 124 -31.60 -6.59 -3.21
C LYS A 124 -30.22 -6.94 -2.63
N LEU A 125 -29.17 -6.93 -3.45
CA LEU A 125 -27.81 -7.22 -3.00
C LEU A 125 -27.27 -6.18 -2.01
N LYS A 126 -27.62 -4.90 -2.17
CA LYS A 126 -27.28 -3.81 -1.24
C LYS A 126 -28.01 -3.91 0.10
N GLY A 127 -29.11 -4.63 0.14
CA GLY A 127 -29.95 -4.77 1.31
C GLY A 127 -29.33 -5.55 2.47
N GLN A 128 -30.00 -5.47 3.62
CA GLN A 128 -29.59 -6.09 4.89
C GLN A 128 -29.39 -7.62 4.79
N ASP A 129 -30.13 -8.30 3.92
CA ASP A 129 -30.05 -9.74 3.73
C ASP A 129 -28.75 -10.20 3.04
N PHE A 130 -28.08 -9.28 2.30
CA PHE A 130 -26.88 -9.55 1.51
C PHE A 130 -25.71 -8.68 1.96
N PHE A 131 -25.30 -7.66 1.21
CA PHE A 131 -24.11 -6.87 1.54
C PHE A 131 -24.29 -5.92 2.73
N ASN A 132 -25.54 -5.54 3.04
CA ASN A 132 -25.85 -4.60 4.13
C ASN A 132 -25.03 -3.31 4.06
N VAL A 133 -25.03 -2.68 2.88
CA VAL A 133 -24.13 -1.57 2.56
C VAL A 133 -24.28 -0.36 3.47
N LYS A 134 -25.41 -0.22 4.19
CA LYS A 134 -25.63 0.87 5.16
C LYS A 134 -24.74 0.74 6.39
N GLU A 135 -24.50 -0.49 6.86
CA GLU A 135 -23.68 -0.77 8.04
C GLU A 135 -22.26 -1.20 7.68
N SER A 136 -22.11 -1.81 6.50
CA SER A 136 -20.83 -2.35 6.02
C SER A 136 -20.59 -1.88 4.58
N PRO A 137 -20.21 -0.62 4.37
CA PRO A 137 -20.09 -0.04 3.03
C PRO A 137 -18.90 -0.57 2.23
N VAL A 138 -17.91 -1.18 2.90
CA VAL A 138 -16.66 -1.62 2.27
C VAL A 138 -16.49 -3.12 2.44
N ILE A 139 -16.06 -3.79 1.36
CA ILE A 139 -15.57 -5.17 1.35
C ILE A 139 -14.06 -5.08 1.20
N THR A 140 -13.30 -5.84 2.00
CA THR A 140 -11.83 -5.79 1.96
C THR A 140 -11.22 -7.17 1.82
N PHE A 141 -10.07 -7.22 1.15
CA PHE A 141 -9.17 -8.38 1.17
C PHE A 141 -7.76 -7.89 1.45
N GLN A 142 -7.16 -8.36 2.55
CA GLN A 142 -5.77 -8.06 2.91
C GLN A 142 -4.98 -9.35 2.98
N SER A 143 -3.97 -9.47 2.14
CA SER A 143 -3.12 -10.66 2.15
C SER A 143 -2.29 -10.77 3.42
N THR A 144 -2.19 -11.99 3.96
CA THR A 144 -1.35 -12.32 5.12
C THR A 144 -0.18 -13.20 4.74
N LYS A 145 -0.29 -13.93 3.62
CA LYS A 145 0.75 -14.85 3.15
C LYS A 145 0.66 -15.02 1.65
N ILE A 146 1.79 -14.98 0.97
CA ILE A 146 1.91 -15.25 -0.46
C ILE A 146 2.82 -16.46 -0.66
N VAL A 147 2.33 -17.45 -1.37
CA VAL A 147 3.06 -18.67 -1.73
C VAL A 147 3.11 -18.78 -3.24
N GLN A 148 4.30 -18.84 -3.80
CA GLN A 148 4.47 -19.13 -5.23
C GLN A 148 4.25 -20.64 -5.46
N THR A 149 3.26 -21.00 -6.27
CA THR A 149 2.88 -22.40 -6.58
C THR A 149 3.27 -22.82 -7.99
N GLY A 150 3.70 -21.87 -8.80
CA GLY A 150 4.18 -22.12 -10.16
C GLY A 150 4.99 -20.94 -10.70
N PRO A 151 5.50 -21.00 -11.94
CA PRO A 151 6.31 -19.94 -12.53
C PRO A 151 5.66 -18.56 -12.50
N ASN A 152 4.33 -18.52 -12.66
CA ASN A 152 3.55 -17.28 -12.68
C ASN A 152 2.30 -17.36 -11.82
N THR A 153 2.19 -18.38 -10.95
CA THR A 153 0.99 -18.64 -10.15
C THR A 153 1.32 -18.52 -8.67
N PHE A 154 0.42 -17.90 -7.94
CA PHE A 154 0.56 -17.59 -6.52
C PHE A 154 -0.74 -17.93 -5.79
N ASP A 155 -0.63 -18.61 -4.67
CA ASP A 155 -1.71 -18.75 -3.69
C ASP A 155 -1.52 -17.70 -2.61
N ILE A 156 -2.54 -16.89 -2.40
CA ILE A 156 -2.54 -15.78 -1.46
C ILE A 156 -3.58 -16.07 -0.39
N GLU A 157 -3.14 -16.31 0.82
CA GLU A 157 -4.01 -16.37 1.99
C GLU A 157 -4.20 -14.95 2.50
N GLY A 158 -5.43 -14.57 2.85
CA GLY A 158 -5.73 -13.22 3.32
C GLY A 158 -7.01 -13.13 4.12
N ASN A 159 -7.12 -12.05 4.86
CA ASN A 159 -8.32 -11.69 5.60
C ASN A 159 -9.33 -11.07 4.62
N PHE A 160 -10.41 -11.78 4.35
CA PHE A 160 -11.53 -11.29 3.56
C PHE A 160 -12.64 -10.84 4.49
N THR A 161 -13.07 -9.60 4.34
CA THR A 161 -14.12 -9.01 5.18
C THR A 161 -15.28 -8.59 4.29
N ILE A 162 -16.47 -9.09 4.60
CA ILE A 162 -17.74 -8.70 3.99
C ILE A 162 -18.82 -8.65 5.07
N ARG A 163 -19.67 -7.63 5.07
CA ARG A 163 -20.70 -7.38 6.09
C ARG A 163 -20.14 -7.27 7.53
N GLY A 164 -18.90 -6.80 7.69
CA GLY A 164 -18.24 -6.75 8.99
C GLY A 164 -17.76 -8.10 9.54
N VAL A 165 -17.93 -9.20 8.79
CA VAL A 165 -17.42 -10.53 9.16
C VAL A 165 -16.12 -10.77 8.41
N THR A 166 -15.06 -11.11 9.15
CA THR A 166 -13.73 -11.40 8.58
C THR A 166 -13.45 -12.91 8.69
N LYS A 167 -13.00 -13.49 7.57
CA LYS A 167 -12.48 -14.86 7.51
C LYS A 167 -11.22 -14.92 6.67
N THR A 168 -10.42 -15.95 6.91
CA THR A 168 -9.25 -16.22 6.06
C THR A 168 -9.72 -16.96 4.81
N GLU A 169 -9.45 -16.36 3.65
CA GLU A 169 -9.79 -16.93 2.35
C GLU A 169 -8.53 -17.03 1.48
N LYS A 170 -8.63 -17.87 0.45
CA LYS A 170 -7.54 -18.08 -0.50
C LYS A 170 -7.89 -17.51 -1.86
N LEU A 171 -7.04 -16.58 -2.32
CA LEU A 171 -7.07 -16.01 -3.67
C LEU A 171 -5.91 -16.61 -4.48
N THR A 172 -6.20 -17.32 -5.56
CA THR A 172 -5.18 -17.81 -6.48
C THR A 172 -5.00 -16.80 -7.60
N LEU A 173 -3.78 -16.26 -7.76
CA LEU A 173 -3.43 -15.30 -8.81
C LEU A 173 -2.49 -15.91 -9.83
N THR A 174 -2.70 -15.55 -11.09
CA THR A 174 -1.77 -15.83 -12.20
C THR A 174 -1.32 -14.51 -12.80
N SER A 175 0.00 -14.32 -12.92
CA SER A 175 0.60 -13.14 -13.54
C SER A 175 0.96 -13.41 -14.99
N ASP A 176 0.63 -12.48 -15.89
CA ASP A 176 1.07 -12.53 -17.30
C ASP A 176 2.36 -11.72 -17.57
N SER A 177 2.99 -11.20 -16.51
CA SER A 177 4.19 -10.38 -16.66
C SER A 177 5.39 -11.20 -17.10
N LYS A 178 5.76 -11.05 -18.34
CA LYS A 178 6.98 -11.64 -18.93
C LYS A 178 8.22 -10.75 -18.75
N GLY A 179 8.38 -10.15 -17.56
CA GLY A 179 9.47 -9.20 -17.28
C GLY A 179 9.23 -7.79 -17.82
N THR A 180 8.07 -7.52 -18.39
CA THR A 180 7.67 -6.19 -18.88
C THR A 180 7.34 -5.24 -17.72
N PRO A 181 7.40 -3.90 -17.93
CA PRO A 181 7.02 -2.94 -16.91
C PRO A 181 5.50 -2.86 -16.67
N THR A 182 4.70 -3.57 -17.46
CA THR A 182 3.24 -3.66 -17.35
C THR A 182 2.80 -5.13 -17.42
N GLY A 183 1.63 -5.44 -16.88
CA GLY A 183 1.07 -6.79 -16.94
C GLY A 183 -0.33 -6.86 -16.37
N SER A 184 -0.85 -8.07 -16.23
CA SER A 184 -2.09 -8.35 -15.52
C SER A 184 -1.90 -9.43 -14.46
N LEU A 185 -2.74 -9.36 -13.44
CA LEU A 185 -3.00 -10.42 -12.48
C LEU A 185 -4.43 -10.90 -12.71
N ASP A 186 -4.58 -12.15 -13.05
CA ASP A 186 -5.89 -12.81 -13.14
C ASP A 186 -6.06 -13.70 -11.91
N GLY A 187 -7.11 -13.46 -11.13
CA GLY A 187 -7.36 -14.10 -9.85
C GLY A 187 -8.71 -14.77 -9.75
N THR A 188 -8.74 -15.85 -8.97
CA THR A 188 -9.97 -16.56 -8.61
C THR A 188 -10.00 -16.84 -7.12
N MET A 189 -11.15 -16.60 -6.51
CA MET A 189 -11.46 -16.92 -5.12
C MET A 189 -12.87 -17.47 -5.04
N ALA A 190 -13.16 -18.30 -4.06
CA ALA A 190 -14.52 -18.72 -3.77
C ALA A 190 -14.73 -18.82 -2.26
N PHE A 191 -15.93 -18.40 -1.81
CA PHE A 191 -16.31 -18.43 -0.41
C PHE A 191 -17.77 -18.87 -0.26
N ASP A 192 -18.17 -19.30 0.95
CA ASP A 192 -19.56 -19.57 1.29
C ASP A 192 -20.22 -18.28 1.82
N ARG A 193 -21.28 -17.83 1.16
CA ARG A 193 -22.01 -16.61 1.54
C ARG A 193 -22.61 -16.69 2.95
N LYS A 194 -22.99 -17.89 3.40
CA LYS A 194 -23.59 -18.09 4.72
C LYS A 194 -22.58 -17.85 5.83
N ASP A 195 -21.32 -18.10 5.57
CA ASP A 195 -20.22 -17.83 6.50
C ASP A 195 -20.09 -16.36 6.87
N TYR A 196 -20.61 -15.49 6.02
CA TYR A 196 -20.66 -14.04 6.20
C TYR A 196 -22.07 -13.53 6.58
N GLY A 197 -22.95 -14.44 7.03
CA GLY A 197 -24.29 -14.09 7.48
C GLY A 197 -25.30 -13.79 6.36
N MET A 198 -24.97 -14.08 5.10
CA MET A 198 -25.91 -13.96 3.97
C MET A 198 -26.75 -15.22 3.84
N THR A 199 -27.58 -15.49 4.85
CA THR A 199 -28.38 -16.71 4.98
C THR A 199 -29.72 -16.64 4.27
N SER A 200 -30.19 -15.43 3.93
CA SER A 200 -31.47 -15.21 3.28
C SER A 200 -31.51 -15.78 1.86
N GLY A 201 -32.70 -16.21 1.45
CA GLY A 201 -33.00 -16.65 0.10
C GLY A 201 -33.84 -15.60 -0.65
N ILE A 202 -34.11 -15.89 -1.92
CA ILE A 202 -35.11 -15.19 -2.72
C ILE A 202 -36.25 -16.19 -2.96
N PRO A 203 -37.52 -15.87 -2.68
CA PRO A 203 -38.62 -16.77 -2.91
C PRO A 203 -38.60 -17.34 -4.34
N PHE A 204 -38.77 -18.64 -4.44
CA PHE A 204 -38.80 -19.42 -5.70
C PHE A 204 -37.46 -19.44 -6.47
N ILE A 205 -36.37 -18.89 -5.92
CA ILE A 205 -35.03 -18.94 -6.52
C ILE A 205 -34.11 -19.78 -5.64
N LYS A 206 -33.57 -20.86 -6.18
CA LYS A 206 -32.53 -21.64 -5.51
C LYS A 206 -31.20 -20.94 -5.74
N ILE A 207 -30.58 -20.47 -4.68
CA ILE A 207 -29.27 -19.79 -4.70
C ILE A 207 -28.26 -20.70 -4.04
N ALA A 208 -27.15 -21.00 -4.72
CA ALA A 208 -26.04 -21.73 -4.13
C ALA A 208 -25.38 -20.90 -3.01
N ASP A 209 -24.76 -21.58 -2.08
CA ASP A 209 -24.05 -20.92 -0.98
C ASP A 209 -22.65 -20.46 -1.42
N ARG A 210 -22.05 -21.19 -2.37
CA ARG A 210 -20.76 -20.86 -2.95
C ARG A 210 -20.86 -19.64 -3.90
N VAL A 211 -20.06 -18.63 -3.61
CA VAL A 211 -19.83 -17.44 -4.44
C VAL A 211 -18.45 -17.55 -5.07
N GLU A 212 -18.37 -17.38 -6.37
CA GLU A 212 -17.11 -17.31 -7.10
C GLU A 212 -16.76 -15.86 -7.43
N VAL A 213 -15.52 -15.48 -7.16
CA VAL A 213 -14.99 -14.15 -7.44
C VAL A 213 -13.87 -14.27 -8.45
N ASN A 214 -13.95 -13.45 -9.50
CA ASN A 214 -12.93 -13.33 -10.52
C ASN A 214 -12.37 -11.91 -10.50
N VAL A 215 -11.08 -11.81 -10.31
CA VAL A 215 -10.34 -10.55 -10.22
C VAL A 215 -9.42 -10.45 -11.43
N ARG A 216 -9.48 -9.34 -12.14
CA ARG A 216 -8.50 -9.01 -13.16
C ARG A 216 -7.94 -7.63 -12.86
N LEU A 217 -6.65 -7.54 -12.54
CA LEU A 217 -5.96 -6.29 -12.22
C LEU A 217 -4.88 -6.02 -13.26
N LYS A 218 -5.01 -4.93 -13.99
CA LYS A 218 -3.95 -4.40 -14.85
C LYS A 218 -3.04 -3.50 -14.02
N TRP A 219 -1.74 -3.68 -14.17
CA TRP A 219 -0.77 -2.95 -13.39
C TRP A 219 0.37 -2.40 -14.25
N ARG A 220 1.04 -1.37 -13.71
CA ARG A 220 2.27 -0.79 -14.23
C ARG A 220 3.27 -0.64 -13.09
N ARG A 221 4.53 -1.04 -13.32
CA ARG A 221 5.61 -0.76 -12.39
C ARG A 221 6.05 0.69 -12.56
N ILE A 222 6.01 1.45 -11.46
CA ILE A 222 6.34 2.88 -11.43
C ILE A 222 7.83 3.05 -11.16
N SER A 223 8.39 2.28 -10.22
CA SER A 223 9.80 2.39 -9.84
C SER A 223 10.33 1.09 -9.26
N GLY A 224 11.63 1.06 -9.05
CA GLY A 224 12.34 -0.08 -8.48
C GLY A 224 12.58 -1.23 -9.47
N PRO A 225 13.47 -2.16 -9.13
CA PRO A 225 13.70 -3.37 -9.91
C PRO A 225 12.51 -4.33 -9.80
N PRO A 226 12.36 -5.30 -10.73
CA PRO A 226 11.30 -6.30 -10.61
C PRO A 226 11.48 -7.14 -9.33
N PRO A 227 10.39 -7.71 -8.79
CA PRO A 227 10.46 -8.63 -7.68
C PRO A 227 11.24 -9.90 -8.10
N VAL A 228 11.77 -10.58 -7.10
CA VAL A 228 12.46 -11.86 -7.27
C VAL A 228 11.45 -12.98 -7.01
N PHE A 229 11.33 -13.87 -7.96
CA PHE A 229 10.52 -15.09 -7.86
C PHE A 229 11.44 -16.26 -7.48
N GLN A 230 10.93 -17.22 -6.73
CA GLN A 230 11.65 -18.46 -6.50
C GLN A 230 11.55 -19.34 -7.76
N GLN A 231 12.67 -19.91 -8.15
CA GLN A 231 12.75 -20.92 -9.21
C GLN A 231 12.55 -22.31 -8.61
#